data_7a790369da5442de67ec8141c4dd831f
#
_entry.id   7a790369da5442de67ec8141c4dd831f
#
_cell.length_a   1.000
_cell.length_b   1.000
_cell.length_c   1.000
_cell.angle_alpha   90.00
_cell.angle_beta   90.00
_cell.angle_gamma   90.00
#
_symmetry.space_group_name_H-M   'P 1'
#
loop_
_entity.id
_entity.type
_entity.pdbx_description
1 polymer ?
#
loop_
_entity_poly.entity_id
_entity_poly.type
_entity_poly.pdbx_seq_one_letter_code
_entity_poly.pdbx_strand_id
1 'polypeptide(L)'
;MRSAPVAALLLAALLTPLAGCARTGDEPAGPGPAALPAVEVVLTKSGGIAGLSDTVTVRPDGRWTKVDRSGVSRSGQLTAADLDRLRQLAADPRLAAEATATVPPTMCADAFSYRLLVGQTTTSYVDCPPQATPPAATHAVVDLLTRATG
;
A
#
# COMPACT_ATOMS: atom_id res chain seq x y z
N MET A 1 20.37 -40.39 -89.64
CA MET A 1 21.30 -39.24 -89.95
C MET A 1 21.03 -38.19 -88.87
N ARG A 2 22.04 -38.04 -88.02
CA ARG A 2 22.61 -36.79 -87.57
C ARG A 2 21.56 -35.75 -87.10
N SER A 3 21.53 -35.19 -85.94
CA SER A 3 22.63 -34.53 -85.27
C SER A 3 22.22 -34.25 -83.78
N ALA A 4 23.28 -34.09 -83.06
CA ALA A 4 23.36 -33.86 -81.65
C ALA A 4 22.99 -32.40 -81.15
N PRO A 5 23.39 -32.09 -79.98
CA PRO A 5 22.52 -31.55 -78.89
C PRO A 5 22.84 -30.08 -78.64
N VAL A 6 21.98 -29.40 -77.96
CA VAL A 6 22.33 -28.12 -77.35
C VAL A 6 21.88 -28.16 -75.86
N ALA A 7 22.88 -28.11 -75.03
CA ALA A 7 22.74 -27.94 -73.62
C ALA A 7 22.30 -26.51 -73.32
N ALA A 8 21.21 -26.36 -72.56
CA ALA A 8 20.81 -25.11 -71.96
C ALA A 8 20.95 -25.22 -70.49
N LEU A 9 21.98 -24.57 -69.94
CA LEU A 9 22.21 -24.34 -68.51
C LEU A 9 21.17 -23.35 -67.98
N LEU A 10 20.22 -23.84 -67.21
CA LEU A 10 19.39 -22.95 -66.41
C LEU A 10 20.02 -22.74 -65.05
N LEU A 11 20.57 -21.52 -64.84
CA LEU A 11 20.94 -21.03 -63.52
C LEU A 11 19.66 -20.81 -62.72
N ALA A 12 19.41 -21.67 -61.78
CA ALA A 12 18.39 -21.44 -60.75
C ALA A 12 18.99 -20.52 -59.68
N ALA A 13 18.61 -19.27 -59.73
CA ALA A 13 18.88 -18.33 -58.62
C ALA A 13 18.03 -18.67 -57.42
N LEU A 14 18.65 -19.24 -56.39
CA LEU A 14 18.06 -19.46 -55.09
C LEU A 14 17.94 -18.11 -54.34
N LEU A 15 16.77 -17.52 -54.42
CA LEU A 15 16.35 -16.44 -53.52
C LEU A 15 15.94 -17.05 -52.20
N THR A 16 16.85 -17.07 -51.22
CA THR A 16 16.54 -17.36 -49.84
C THR A 16 15.89 -16.11 -49.20
N PRO A 17 14.64 -16.18 -48.72
CA PRO A 17 14.11 -15.13 -47.89
C PRO A 17 14.82 -15.21 -46.52
N LEU A 18 15.59 -14.16 -46.17
CA LEU A 18 16.01 -13.92 -44.82
C LEU A 18 14.74 -13.58 -43.99
N ALA A 19 14.15 -14.59 -43.38
CA ALA A 19 13.24 -14.38 -42.29
C ALA A 19 14.05 -13.78 -41.13
N GLY A 20 14.07 -12.47 -41.08
CA GLY A 20 14.55 -11.72 -39.92
C GLY A 20 13.62 -12.03 -38.76
N CYS A 21 14.00 -12.96 -37.89
CA CYS A 21 13.45 -13.02 -36.54
C CYS A 21 13.83 -11.72 -35.87
N ALA A 22 12.90 -10.76 -35.85
CA ALA A 22 12.92 -9.71 -34.88
C ALA A 22 12.78 -10.40 -33.53
N ARG A 23 13.89 -10.68 -32.87
CA ARG A 23 13.91 -10.89 -31.42
C ARG A 23 13.42 -9.59 -30.82
N THR A 24 12.14 -9.50 -30.52
CA THR A 24 11.68 -8.64 -29.47
C THR A 24 12.50 -9.05 -28.26
N GLY A 25 13.46 -8.20 -27.89
CA GLY A 25 14.22 -8.37 -26.67
C GLY A 25 13.20 -8.38 -25.53
N ASP A 26 12.98 -9.56 -24.95
CA ASP A 26 12.52 -9.70 -23.60
C ASP A 26 13.66 -9.18 -22.72
N GLU A 27 13.75 -7.87 -22.65
CA GLU A 27 14.55 -7.20 -21.65
C GLU A 27 13.85 -7.57 -20.33
N PRO A 28 14.50 -8.31 -19.43
CA PRO A 28 13.89 -8.58 -18.15
C PRO A 28 13.60 -7.21 -17.54
N ALA A 29 12.32 -6.85 -17.45
CA ALA A 29 11.89 -5.66 -16.75
C ALA A 29 12.58 -5.72 -15.38
N GLY A 30 13.54 -4.82 -15.17
CA GLY A 30 14.21 -4.66 -13.89
C GLY A 30 13.12 -4.56 -12.83
N PRO A 31 13.39 -4.89 -11.56
CA PRO A 31 12.40 -4.85 -10.51
C PRO A 31 11.76 -3.46 -10.54
N GLY A 32 10.55 -3.41 -11.07
CA GLY A 32 9.73 -2.19 -11.01
C GLY A 32 9.63 -1.76 -9.55
N PRO A 33 9.37 -0.49 -9.27
CA PRO A 33 9.23 -0.04 -7.89
C PRO A 33 8.28 -0.99 -7.18
N ALA A 34 8.77 -1.60 -6.10
CA ALA A 34 7.99 -2.59 -5.34
C ALA A 34 6.62 -1.98 -5.02
N ALA A 35 5.56 -2.64 -5.47
CA ALA A 35 4.22 -2.16 -5.23
C ALA A 35 4.03 -2.02 -3.71
N LEU A 36 3.62 -0.83 -3.27
CA LEU A 36 3.35 -0.59 -1.85
C LEU A 36 2.27 -1.56 -1.37
N PRO A 37 2.37 -2.07 -0.13
CA PRO A 37 1.45 -3.08 0.37
C PRO A 37 0.01 -2.58 0.33
N ALA A 38 -0.85 -3.37 -0.30
CA ALA A 38 -2.30 -3.15 -0.35
C ALA A 38 -2.94 -3.83 0.87
N VAL A 39 -2.72 -3.28 2.06
CA VAL A 39 -3.22 -3.83 3.33
C VAL A 39 -4.41 -3.03 3.85
N GLU A 40 -5.28 -3.73 4.59
CA GLU A 40 -6.33 -3.07 5.37
C GLU A 40 -5.70 -2.36 6.56
N VAL A 41 -6.23 -1.18 6.87
CA VAL A 41 -5.83 -0.37 8.02
C VAL A 41 -7.04 -0.14 8.92
N VAL A 42 -6.90 -0.47 10.21
CA VAL A 42 -7.95 -0.23 11.20
C VAL A 42 -7.40 0.68 12.30
N LEU A 43 -8.09 1.79 12.52
CA LEU A 43 -7.79 2.72 13.60
C LEU A 43 -8.96 2.72 14.60
N THR A 44 -8.66 2.43 15.86
CA THR A 44 -9.60 2.63 16.97
C THR A 44 -9.12 3.78 17.84
N LYS A 45 -9.99 4.76 18.05
CA LYS A 45 -9.80 5.86 19.00
C LYS A 45 -10.79 5.71 20.12
N SER A 46 -10.33 5.71 21.37
CA SER A 46 -11.19 5.58 22.55
C SER A 46 -10.77 6.52 23.67
N GLY A 47 -11.64 6.77 24.62
CA GLY A 47 -11.36 7.60 25.79
C GLY A 47 -11.95 9.01 25.69
N GLY A 48 -11.33 9.94 26.38
CA GLY A 48 -11.87 11.30 26.59
C GLY A 48 -13.02 11.31 27.62
N ILE A 49 -13.37 12.50 28.10
CA ILE A 49 -14.43 12.71 29.12
C ILE A 49 -15.76 12.07 28.69
N ALA A 50 -16.08 12.11 27.40
CA ALA A 50 -17.33 11.55 26.84
C ALA A 50 -17.27 10.04 26.60
N GLY A 51 -16.15 9.38 26.88
CA GLY A 51 -15.96 7.93 26.62
C GLY A 51 -16.14 7.59 25.15
N LEU A 52 -15.47 8.32 24.27
CA LEU A 52 -15.52 8.09 22.83
C LEU A 52 -15.02 6.68 22.48
N SER A 53 -15.59 6.08 21.44
CA SER A 53 -15.12 4.83 20.85
C SER A 53 -15.46 4.84 19.37
N ASP A 54 -14.51 5.29 18.55
CA ASP A 54 -14.64 5.35 17.10
C ASP A 54 -13.70 4.32 16.48
N THR A 55 -14.18 3.56 15.49
CA THR A 55 -13.37 2.66 14.70
C THR A 55 -13.46 3.05 13.24
N VAL A 56 -12.31 3.32 12.62
CA VAL A 56 -12.17 3.58 11.19
C VAL A 56 -11.49 2.38 10.54
N THR A 57 -12.12 1.80 9.54
CA THR A 57 -11.55 0.74 8.70
C THR A 57 -11.34 1.28 7.30
N VAL A 58 -10.12 1.19 6.79
CA VAL A 58 -9.77 1.57 5.42
C VAL A 58 -9.33 0.34 4.66
N ARG A 59 -10.01 0.05 3.55
CA ARG A 59 -9.68 -1.06 2.65
C ARG A 59 -8.52 -0.70 1.72
N PRO A 60 -7.87 -1.69 1.10
CA PRO A 60 -6.78 -1.46 0.15
C PRO A 60 -7.13 -0.55 -1.04
N ASP A 61 -8.41 -0.50 -1.42
CA ASP A 61 -8.92 0.37 -2.47
C ASP A 61 -9.20 1.81 -2.01
N GLY A 62 -8.99 2.10 -0.72
CA GLY A 62 -9.18 3.41 -0.11
C GLY A 62 -10.63 3.70 0.33
N ARG A 63 -11.55 2.76 0.17
CA ARG A 63 -12.88 2.88 0.80
C ARG A 63 -12.74 2.78 2.31
N TRP A 64 -13.40 3.67 3.01
CA TRP A 64 -13.39 3.65 4.46
C TRP A 64 -14.79 3.60 5.06
N THR A 65 -14.87 3.04 6.25
CA THR A 65 -16.06 3.04 7.11
C THR A 65 -15.62 3.47 8.50
N LYS A 66 -16.36 4.40 9.09
CA LYS A 66 -16.21 4.83 10.50
C LYS A 66 -17.46 4.45 11.27
N VAL A 67 -17.26 3.75 12.37
CA VAL A 67 -18.34 3.35 13.29
C VAL A 67 -18.07 4.00 14.63
N ASP A 68 -19.05 4.70 15.18
CA ASP A 68 -18.96 5.30 16.50
C ASP A 68 -19.46 4.35 17.62
N ARG A 69 -19.35 4.82 18.87
CA ARG A 69 -19.79 4.09 20.06
C ARG A 69 -21.26 3.66 20.02
N SER A 70 -22.12 4.42 19.36
CA SER A 70 -23.56 4.14 19.25
C SER A 70 -23.89 3.17 18.10
N GLY A 71 -22.89 2.77 17.32
CA GLY A 71 -23.05 1.93 16.15
C GLY A 71 -23.45 2.70 14.88
N VAL A 72 -23.50 4.03 14.95
CA VAL A 72 -23.73 4.85 13.76
C VAL A 72 -22.53 4.75 12.84
N SER A 73 -22.79 4.41 11.57
CA SER A 73 -21.76 4.19 10.56
C SER A 73 -21.78 5.29 9.52
N ARG A 74 -20.58 5.77 9.16
CA ARG A 74 -20.34 6.65 8.00
C ARG A 74 -19.31 5.99 7.10
N SER A 75 -19.39 6.23 5.81
CA SER A 75 -18.43 5.70 4.84
C SER A 75 -18.04 6.73 3.81
N GLY A 76 -16.92 6.52 3.16
CA GLY A 76 -16.43 7.39 2.11
C GLY A 76 -15.27 6.76 1.36
N GLN A 77 -14.57 7.62 0.62
CA GLN A 77 -13.41 7.24 -0.19
C GLN A 77 -12.28 8.22 0.11
N LEU A 78 -11.09 7.72 0.38
CA LEU A 78 -9.89 8.53 0.44
C LEU A 78 -9.60 9.15 -0.94
N THR A 79 -9.06 10.36 -0.96
CA THR A 79 -8.50 10.91 -2.20
C THR A 79 -7.33 10.04 -2.68
N ALA A 80 -7.00 10.09 -3.97
CA ALA A 80 -5.86 9.36 -4.50
C ALA A 80 -4.56 9.72 -3.75
N ALA A 81 -4.37 11.00 -3.44
CA ALA A 81 -3.20 11.48 -2.71
C ALA A 81 -3.15 10.93 -1.27
N ASP A 82 -4.28 10.92 -0.55
CA ASP A 82 -4.34 10.37 0.81
C ASP A 82 -4.11 8.85 0.81
N LEU A 83 -4.67 8.14 -0.19
CA LEU A 83 -4.46 6.70 -0.31
C LEU A 83 -2.99 6.36 -0.59
N ASP A 84 -2.35 7.09 -1.49
CA ASP A 84 -0.92 6.88 -1.78
C ASP A 84 -0.06 7.22 -0.56
N ARG A 85 -0.43 8.29 0.16
CA ARG A 85 0.24 8.64 1.41
C ARG A 85 0.03 7.57 2.49
N LEU A 86 -1.18 7.04 2.62
CA LEU A 86 -1.47 5.95 3.56
C LEU A 86 -0.63 4.70 3.25
N ARG A 87 -0.52 4.33 1.98
CA ARG A 87 0.32 3.19 1.55
C ARG A 87 1.79 3.38 1.92
N GLN A 88 2.32 4.59 1.71
CA GLN A 88 3.70 4.91 2.10
C GLN A 88 3.90 4.80 3.61
N LEU A 89 2.98 5.34 4.39
CA LEU A 89 3.04 5.27 5.85
C LEU A 89 2.88 3.83 6.36
N ALA A 90 1.99 3.05 5.75
CA ALA A 90 1.77 1.65 6.08
C ALA A 90 2.98 0.75 5.78
N ALA A 91 3.83 1.17 4.83
CA ALA A 91 5.08 0.49 4.50
C ALA A 91 6.27 0.93 5.37
N ASP A 92 6.09 1.88 6.28
CA ASP A 92 7.18 2.38 7.13
C ASP A 92 7.66 1.29 8.10
N PRO A 93 8.94 0.87 8.03
CA PRO A 93 9.47 -0.17 8.89
C PRO A 93 9.45 0.18 10.38
N ARG A 94 9.36 1.47 10.71
CA ARG A 94 9.23 1.92 12.10
C ARG A 94 7.94 1.45 12.76
N LEU A 95 6.85 1.20 12.00
CA LEU A 95 5.64 0.62 12.56
C LEU A 95 5.89 -0.74 13.23
N ALA A 96 6.70 -1.59 12.62
CA ALA A 96 7.06 -2.88 13.21
C ALA A 96 7.91 -2.71 14.49
N ALA A 97 8.81 -1.74 14.51
CA ALA A 97 9.60 -1.43 15.71
C ALA A 97 8.70 -0.85 16.83
N GLU A 98 7.78 0.05 16.49
CA GLU A 98 6.83 0.64 17.43
C GLU A 98 5.84 -0.40 17.99
N ALA A 99 5.52 -1.46 17.24
CA ALA A 99 4.66 -2.55 17.69
C ALA A 99 5.29 -3.40 18.82
N THR A 100 6.60 -3.42 18.90
CA THR A 100 7.33 -4.13 19.96
C THR A 100 7.70 -3.25 21.15
N ALA A 101 7.46 -1.94 21.05
CA ALA A 101 7.77 -1.00 22.10
C ALA A 101 6.78 -1.14 23.27
N THR A 102 7.30 -1.09 24.49
CA THR A 102 6.46 -1.05 25.69
C THR A 102 5.82 0.34 25.80
N VAL A 103 4.50 0.39 25.86
CA VAL A 103 3.77 1.63 26.15
C VAL A 103 3.84 1.90 27.64
N PRO A 104 4.48 3.00 28.11
CA PRO A 104 4.53 3.31 29.52
C PRO A 104 3.13 3.61 30.06
N PRO A 105 2.82 3.24 31.31
CA PRO A 105 1.59 3.69 31.95
C PRO A 105 1.57 5.20 32.07
N THR A 106 0.44 5.81 31.78
CA THR A 106 0.24 7.24 31.90
C THR A 106 -0.76 7.54 33.04
N MET A 107 -0.58 8.69 33.67
CA MET A 107 -1.47 9.18 34.74
C MET A 107 -2.53 10.15 34.20
N CYS A 108 -2.67 10.27 32.89
CA CYS A 108 -3.67 11.14 32.29
C CYS A 108 -5.07 10.59 32.46
N ALA A 109 -5.88 11.27 33.27
CA ALA A 109 -7.32 11.09 33.20
C ALA A 109 -7.86 11.62 31.86
N ASP A 110 -8.86 10.97 31.33
CA ASP A 110 -9.58 11.42 30.12
C ASP A 110 -8.74 11.54 28.84
N ALA A 111 -7.57 10.92 28.79
CA ALA A 111 -6.75 10.89 27.60
C ALA A 111 -7.41 10.03 26.49
N PHE A 112 -7.09 10.35 25.24
CA PHE A 112 -7.44 9.48 24.13
C PHE A 112 -6.40 8.36 23.97
N SER A 113 -6.90 7.15 23.78
CA SER A 113 -6.09 6.00 23.43
C SER A 113 -6.32 5.67 21.96
N TYR A 114 -5.22 5.43 21.26
CA TYR A 114 -5.22 5.04 19.85
C TYR A 114 -4.65 3.64 19.69
N ARG A 115 -5.34 2.82 18.90
CA ARG A 115 -4.87 1.51 18.47
C ARG A 115 -4.94 1.46 16.96
N LEU A 116 -3.81 1.16 16.34
CA LEU A 116 -3.66 1.07 14.89
C LEU A 116 -3.28 -0.36 14.51
N LEU A 117 -4.02 -0.95 13.59
CA LEU A 117 -3.71 -2.22 12.94
C LEU A 117 -3.41 -1.95 11.46
N VAL A 118 -2.23 -2.35 10.99
CA VAL A 118 -1.81 -2.30 9.59
C VAL A 118 -1.44 -3.71 9.16
N GLY A 119 -2.31 -4.35 8.40
CA GLY A 119 -2.18 -5.77 8.10
C GLY A 119 -2.17 -6.62 9.37
N GLN A 120 -0.99 -7.12 9.78
CA GLN A 120 -0.82 -7.89 11.02
C GLN A 120 -0.07 -7.11 12.12
N THR A 121 0.38 -5.91 11.83
CA THR A 121 1.13 -5.08 12.77
C THR A 121 0.18 -4.23 13.60
N THR A 122 0.21 -4.39 14.92
CA THR A 122 -0.59 -3.59 15.86
C THR A 122 0.31 -2.66 16.64
N THR A 123 -0.01 -1.37 16.62
CA THR A 123 0.63 -0.35 17.45
C THR A 123 -0.41 0.37 18.30
N SER A 124 0.01 0.99 19.39
CA SER A 124 -0.90 1.77 20.23
C SER A 124 -0.16 2.85 21.02
N TYR A 125 -0.87 3.90 21.36
CA TYR A 125 -0.37 4.91 22.30
C TYR A 125 -1.54 5.61 23.00
N VAL A 126 -1.20 6.30 24.09
CA VAL A 126 -2.10 7.21 24.79
C VAL A 126 -1.63 8.65 24.53
N ASP A 127 -2.54 9.49 24.10
CA ASP A 127 -2.26 10.92 23.87
C ASP A 127 -2.28 11.66 25.21
N CYS A 128 -1.10 11.83 25.78
CA CYS A 128 -0.91 12.32 27.14
C CYS A 128 0.27 13.29 27.22
N PRO A 129 0.21 14.45 26.53
CA PRO A 129 1.29 15.44 26.63
C PRO A 129 1.28 16.13 28.01
N PRO A 130 2.45 16.43 28.61
CA PRO A 130 3.80 16.13 28.10
C PRO A 130 4.36 14.77 28.59
N GLN A 131 3.54 13.91 29.24
CA GLN A 131 4.01 12.67 29.87
C GLN A 131 4.41 11.60 28.86
N ALA A 132 3.80 11.60 27.67
CA ALA A 132 4.10 10.66 26.61
C ALA A 132 4.23 11.36 25.26
N THR A 133 5.23 10.96 24.49
CA THR A 133 5.37 11.34 23.08
C THR A 133 4.82 10.23 22.23
N PRO A 134 3.85 10.48 21.34
CA PRO A 134 3.32 9.45 20.44
C PRO A 134 4.42 8.85 19.56
N PRO A 135 4.38 7.54 19.28
CA PRO A 135 5.28 6.90 18.33
C PRO A 135 5.10 7.53 16.94
N ALA A 136 6.18 8.00 16.34
CA ALA A 136 6.12 8.91 15.20
C ALA A 136 5.45 8.30 13.95
N ALA A 137 5.75 7.03 13.63
CA ALA A 137 5.15 6.37 12.47
C ALA A 137 3.66 6.08 12.69
N THR A 138 3.29 5.57 13.86
CA THR A 138 1.89 5.35 14.25
C THR A 138 1.10 6.66 14.23
N HIS A 139 1.64 7.72 14.85
CA HIS A 139 0.98 9.03 14.89
C HIS A 139 0.74 9.61 13.49
N ALA A 140 1.69 9.44 12.57
CA ALA A 140 1.52 9.93 11.19
C ALA A 140 0.34 9.26 10.47
N VAL A 141 0.11 7.96 10.68
CA VAL A 141 -1.06 7.25 10.14
C VAL A 141 -2.35 7.72 10.81
N VAL A 142 -2.35 7.82 12.14
CA VAL A 142 -3.51 8.30 12.93
C VAL A 142 -3.93 9.69 12.49
N ASP A 143 -2.99 10.59 12.30
CA ASP A 143 -3.19 11.96 11.84
C ASP A 143 -3.83 12.02 10.45
N LEU A 144 -3.28 11.25 9.50
CA LEU A 144 -3.85 11.16 8.16
C LEU A 144 -5.31 10.68 8.21
N LEU A 145 -5.57 9.58 8.89
CA LEU A 145 -6.91 9.00 8.95
C LEU A 145 -7.91 9.91 9.67
N THR A 146 -7.49 10.55 10.76
CA THR A 146 -8.35 11.48 11.50
C THR A 146 -8.78 12.67 10.65
N ARG A 147 -7.88 13.23 9.82
CA ARG A 147 -8.23 14.31 8.89
C ARG A 147 -9.08 13.85 7.72
N ALA A 148 -8.77 12.69 7.18
CA ALA A 148 -9.42 12.21 5.94
C ALA A 148 -10.81 11.60 6.17
N THR A 149 -11.15 11.22 7.42
CA THR A 149 -12.43 10.55 7.77
C THR A 149 -13.22 11.28 8.86
N GLY A 150 -12.78 12.48 9.24
CA GLY A 150 -13.36 13.33 10.30
C GLY A 150 -14.72 13.92 10.02
#